data_c569391d243205bbf7c4b90560615b09
#
_entry.id   c569391d243205bbf7c4b90560615b09
#
_cell.length_a   1.000
_cell.length_b   1.000
_cell.length_c   1.000
_cell.angle_alpha   90.00
_cell.angle_beta   90.00
_cell.angle_gamma   90.00
#
_symmetry.space_group_name_H-M   'P 1'
#
loop_
_entity.id
_entity.type
_entity.pdbx_description
1 polymer ?
#
loop_
_entity_poly.entity_id
_entity_poly.type
_entity_poly.pdbx_seq_one_letter_code
_entity_poly.pdbx_strand_id
1 'polypeptide(L)'
;MFYLLILLLQMKLIKHITDLNKAVNIEKRLGFVPTMGSLHRGHEALIKESQKRCKKTIVTIFVNPTQFNNKKDFKNYPRNLNKDLRILKRLKVDFVYIPTVDQIFKERLPKILLNKSQKILCAKFRKGHFEGVLDVLNRFVRIISPKSVFMGEKDFQQFFFVKNFIEKNYKTKVYVCKTIRDSKMIALSSRNNLLNKIEYNILGLISNELINFKKIIYKNRKQSKKIIDIIKKNLVKKFNVKIEYLECRNI
;
A
#
# COMPACT_ATOMS: atom_id res chain seq x y z
N MET A 1 -22.18 19.42 28.46
CA MET A 1 -22.07 19.55 26.99
C MET A 1 -20.65 19.40 26.47
N PHE A 2 -19.62 19.97 27.09
CA PHE A 2 -18.21 19.81 26.67
C PHE A 2 -17.65 18.37 26.78
N TYR A 3 -18.01 17.60 27.79
CA TYR A 3 -17.56 16.20 27.96
C TYR A 3 -18.10 15.24 26.89
N LEU A 4 -19.31 15.47 26.37
CA LEU A 4 -19.88 14.65 25.30
C LEU A 4 -19.18 14.89 23.95
N LEU A 5 -18.69 16.13 23.71
CA LEU A 5 -17.93 16.48 22.50
C LEU A 5 -16.53 15.85 22.47
N ILE A 6 -15.91 15.67 23.64
CA ILE A 6 -14.57 15.04 23.76
C ILE A 6 -14.65 13.52 23.50
N LEU A 7 -15.73 12.87 23.86
CA LEU A 7 -15.99 11.44 23.59
C LEU A 7 -16.19 11.14 22.09
N LEU A 8 -16.67 12.12 21.30
CA LEU A 8 -16.89 12.01 19.85
C LEU A 8 -15.61 12.12 19.01
N LEU A 9 -14.47 12.53 19.61
CA LEU A 9 -13.18 12.73 18.94
C LEU A 9 -12.15 11.65 19.24
N GLN A 10 -12.52 10.58 19.97
CA GLN A 10 -11.58 9.54 20.36
C GLN A 10 -11.51 8.45 19.29
N MET A 11 -10.28 8.18 18.78
CA MET A 11 -9.97 7.06 17.90
C MET A 11 -10.48 5.75 18.49
N LYS A 12 -11.40 5.06 17.79
CA LYS A 12 -11.94 3.78 18.22
C LYS A 12 -11.06 2.64 17.73
N LEU A 13 -10.45 1.91 18.67
CA LEU A 13 -9.71 0.69 18.38
C LEU A 13 -10.67 -0.50 18.33
N ILE A 14 -10.66 -1.22 17.22
CA ILE A 14 -11.56 -2.33 16.90
C ILE A 14 -10.72 -3.60 16.69
N LYS A 15 -11.03 -4.66 17.42
CA LYS A 15 -10.36 -5.96 17.32
C LYS A 15 -11.30 -7.07 16.86
N HIS A 16 -12.60 -6.88 16.95
CA HIS A 16 -13.61 -7.89 16.59
C HIS A 16 -14.53 -7.38 15.47
N ILE A 17 -14.95 -8.31 14.61
CA ILE A 17 -15.80 -8.00 13.46
C ILE A 17 -17.19 -7.49 13.88
N THR A 18 -17.70 -7.97 15.00
CA THR A 18 -18.98 -7.50 15.58
C THR A 18 -18.95 -6.02 15.95
N ASP A 19 -17.83 -5.57 16.54
CA ASP A 19 -17.63 -4.17 16.92
C ASP A 19 -17.36 -3.29 15.68
N LEU A 20 -16.70 -3.87 14.67
CA LEU A 20 -16.52 -3.21 13.38
C LEU A 20 -17.88 -2.92 12.73
N ASN A 21 -18.75 -3.91 12.63
CA ASN A 21 -20.07 -3.75 12.03
C ASN A 21 -20.88 -2.66 12.74
N LYS A 22 -20.88 -2.64 14.07
CA LYS A 22 -21.55 -1.57 14.85
C LYS A 22 -20.96 -0.18 14.55
N ALA A 23 -19.64 -0.10 14.33
CA ALA A 23 -18.96 1.18 14.11
C ALA A 23 -19.17 1.74 12.69
N VAL A 24 -19.21 0.87 11.66
CA VAL A 24 -19.23 1.29 10.25
C VAL A 24 -20.61 1.36 9.63
N ASN A 25 -21.60 0.62 10.13
CA ASN A 25 -22.96 0.56 9.57
C ASN A 25 -23.67 1.92 9.49
N ILE A 26 -23.27 2.87 10.32
CA ILE A 26 -23.88 4.20 10.41
C ILE A 26 -23.22 5.18 9.42
N GLU A 27 -22.04 4.86 8.88
CA GLU A 27 -21.23 5.84 8.14
C GLU A 27 -21.18 5.58 6.63
N LYS A 28 -22.06 6.29 5.91
CA LYS A 28 -22.18 6.18 4.43
C LYS A 28 -20.98 6.74 3.65
N ARG A 29 -20.13 7.58 4.25
CA ARG A 29 -18.99 8.23 3.59
C ARG A 29 -17.66 7.86 4.26
N LEU A 30 -17.43 6.54 4.39
CA LEU A 30 -16.24 5.97 5.01
C LEU A 30 -15.08 5.85 4.00
N GLY A 31 -13.91 6.38 4.36
CA GLY A 31 -12.65 6.17 3.66
C GLY A 31 -11.85 5.04 4.31
N PHE A 32 -11.28 4.18 3.50
CA PHE A 32 -10.49 3.03 3.94
C PHE A 32 -9.03 3.14 3.51
N VAL A 33 -8.12 3.01 4.47
CA VAL A 33 -6.66 2.97 4.25
C VAL A 33 -6.14 1.61 4.71
N PRO A 34 -5.94 0.65 3.79
CA PRO A 34 -5.35 -0.65 4.13
C PRO A 34 -3.86 -0.52 4.42
N THR A 35 -3.40 -1.04 5.57
CA THR A 35 -1.98 -1.09 5.92
C THR A 35 -1.59 -2.42 6.56
N MET A 36 -0.29 -2.71 6.53
CA MET A 36 0.29 -3.82 7.29
C MET A 36 1.01 -3.36 8.56
N GLY A 37 0.78 -2.12 9.00
CA GLY A 37 1.51 -1.51 10.11
C GLY A 37 2.89 -0.98 9.69
N SER A 38 3.75 -0.69 10.68
CA SER A 38 5.03 0.01 10.51
C SER A 38 4.85 1.31 9.73
N LEU A 39 3.94 2.15 10.24
CA LEU A 39 3.49 3.36 9.58
C LEU A 39 4.60 4.39 9.42
N HIS A 40 4.56 5.10 8.30
CA HIS A 40 5.49 6.18 7.95
C HIS A 40 4.74 7.31 7.22
N ARG A 41 5.41 8.43 6.93
CA ARG A 41 4.82 9.61 6.26
C ARG A 41 4.07 9.27 4.95
N GLY A 42 4.44 8.21 4.25
CA GLY A 42 3.68 7.71 3.09
C GLY A 42 2.26 7.28 3.48
N HIS A 43 2.10 6.50 4.55
CA HIS A 43 0.78 6.12 5.08
C HIS A 43 0.02 7.32 5.65
N GLU A 44 0.72 8.27 6.31
CA GLU A 44 0.09 9.50 6.80
C GLU A 44 -0.53 10.31 5.65
N ALA A 45 0.11 10.35 4.48
CA ALA A 45 -0.43 11.01 3.30
C ALA A 45 -1.74 10.36 2.80
N LEU A 46 -1.82 9.00 2.82
CA LEU A 46 -3.05 8.27 2.47
C LEU A 46 -4.19 8.63 3.44
N ILE A 47 -3.90 8.65 4.74
CA ILE A 47 -4.87 8.98 5.79
C ILE A 47 -5.38 10.41 5.62
N LYS A 48 -4.49 11.38 5.41
CA LYS A 48 -4.86 12.78 5.18
C LYS A 48 -5.71 12.95 3.92
N GLU A 49 -5.42 12.19 2.85
CA GLU A 49 -6.23 12.23 1.63
C GLU A 49 -7.61 11.60 1.87
N SER A 50 -7.70 10.53 2.66
CA SER A 50 -8.96 9.95 3.09
C SER A 50 -9.81 10.95 3.89
N GLN A 51 -9.20 11.63 4.87
CA GLN A 51 -9.87 12.64 5.70
C GLN A 51 -10.37 13.86 4.90
N LYS A 52 -9.71 14.22 3.80
CA LYS A 52 -10.17 15.28 2.90
C LYS A 52 -11.42 14.89 2.10
N ARG A 53 -11.54 13.61 1.71
CA ARG A 53 -12.57 13.13 0.78
C ARG A 53 -13.75 12.45 1.46
N CYS A 54 -13.55 11.95 2.67
CA CYS A 54 -14.52 11.16 3.41
C CYS A 54 -14.82 11.79 4.77
N LYS A 55 -16.01 11.49 5.31
CA LYS A 55 -16.44 12.01 6.61
C LYS A 55 -15.73 11.33 7.76
N LYS A 56 -15.46 10.04 7.60
CA LYS A 56 -14.75 9.19 8.57
C LYS A 56 -13.69 8.37 7.86
N THR A 57 -12.62 8.05 8.58
CA THR A 57 -11.51 7.23 8.07
C THR A 57 -11.30 6.01 8.94
N ILE A 58 -11.27 4.83 8.29
CA ILE A 58 -10.83 3.58 8.91
C ILE A 58 -9.46 3.17 8.37
N VAL A 59 -8.56 2.82 9.27
CA VAL A 59 -7.25 2.26 8.94
C VAL A 59 -7.18 0.82 9.44
N THR A 60 -6.77 -0.13 8.59
CA THR A 60 -6.45 -1.47 9.07
C THR A 60 -4.95 -1.61 9.34
N ILE A 61 -4.61 -2.38 10.39
CA ILE A 61 -3.26 -2.88 10.62
C ILE A 61 -3.34 -4.40 10.57
N PHE A 62 -2.98 -4.98 9.42
CA PHE A 62 -3.08 -6.42 9.21
C PHE A 62 -1.95 -6.92 8.30
N VAL A 63 -1.02 -7.69 8.87
CA VAL A 63 0.05 -8.34 8.11
C VAL A 63 -0.51 -9.60 7.45
N ASN A 64 -0.92 -9.47 6.19
CA ASN A 64 -1.58 -10.53 5.44
C ASN A 64 -0.60 -11.64 5.06
N PRO A 65 -0.75 -12.88 5.59
CA PRO A 65 0.19 -13.97 5.28
C PRO A 65 0.16 -14.40 3.81
N THR A 66 -0.99 -14.30 3.14
CA THR A 66 -1.20 -14.85 1.79
C THR A 66 -0.48 -14.07 0.69
N GLN A 67 -0.04 -12.83 0.95
CA GLN A 67 0.69 -12.02 -0.03
C GLN A 67 2.22 -12.14 0.07
N PHE A 68 2.74 -12.94 1.00
CA PHE A 68 4.18 -13.14 1.15
C PHE A 68 4.63 -14.40 0.41
N ASN A 69 5.56 -14.23 -0.53
CA ASN A 69 6.18 -15.36 -1.25
C ASN A 69 7.28 -16.04 -0.44
N ASN A 70 7.82 -15.35 0.57
CA ASN A 70 8.93 -15.82 1.38
C ASN A 70 8.54 -15.77 2.86
N LYS A 71 8.62 -16.92 3.54
CA LYS A 71 8.35 -17.05 4.97
C LYS A 71 9.26 -16.16 5.83
N LYS A 72 10.53 -15.96 5.41
CA LYS A 72 11.49 -15.08 6.08
C LYS A 72 11.05 -13.62 6.01
N ASP A 73 10.56 -13.13 4.84
CA ASP A 73 10.02 -11.77 4.68
C ASP A 73 8.78 -11.56 5.56
N PHE A 74 7.89 -12.54 5.64
CA PHE A 74 6.73 -12.49 6.53
C PHE A 74 7.13 -12.42 8.01
N LYS A 75 8.08 -13.28 8.43
CA LYS A 75 8.56 -13.33 9.82
C LYS A 75 9.25 -12.02 10.22
N ASN A 76 10.08 -11.47 9.34
CA ASN A 76 10.89 -10.27 9.56
C ASN A 76 10.16 -8.97 9.21
N TYR A 77 8.89 -9.04 8.77
CA TYR A 77 8.15 -7.82 8.44
C TYR A 77 8.02 -6.92 9.68
N PRO A 78 8.40 -5.63 9.59
CA PRO A 78 8.43 -4.74 10.75
C PRO A 78 7.05 -4.59 11.38
N ARG A 79 6.97 -4.74 12.72
CA ARG A 79 5.75 -4.59 13.50
C ARG A 79 6.03 -3.73 14.73
N ASN A 80 5.33 -2.62 14.86
CA ASN A 80 5.41 -1.78 16.06
C ASN A 80 4.05 -1.12 16.31
N LEU A 81 3.14 -1.93 16.85
CA LEU A 81 1.75 -1.52 17.06
C LEU A 81 1.64 -0.24 17.91
N ASN A 82 2.41 -0.13 18.99
CA ASN A 82 2.35 1.05 19.88
C ASN A 82 2.77 2.34 19.15
N LYS A 83 3.78 2.27 18.29
CA LYS A 83 4.17 3.41 17.45
C LYS A 83 3.09 3.73 16.43
N ASP A 84 2.52 2.73 15.80
CA ASP A 84 1.47 2.89 14.81
C ASP A 84 0.22 3.55 15.42
N LEU A 85 -0.23 3.08 16.58
CA LEU A 85 -1.37 3.65 17.29
C LEU A 85 -1.12 5.11 17.70
N ARG A 86 0.10 5.47 18.13
CA ARG A 86 0.45 6.87 18.44
C ARG A 86 0.35 7.76 17.20
N ILE A 87 0.81 7.28 16.04
CA ILE A 87 0.69 8.00 14.76
C ILE A 87 -0.78 8.19 14.40
N LEU A 88 -1.59 7.13 14.46
CA LEU A 88 -3.01 7.17 14.12
C LEU A 88 -3.81 8.10 15.04
N LYS A 89 -3.51 8.08 16.34
CA LYS A 89 -4.12 8.99 17.33
C LYS A 89 -3.76 10.45 17.03
N ARG A 90 -2.48 10.76 16.76
CA ARG A 90 -2.03 12.10 16.36
C ARG A 90 -2.74 12.60 15.09
N LEU A 91 -3.00 11.72 14.13
CA LEU A 91 -3.73 12.02 12.90
C LEU A 91 -5.25 12.06 13.08
N LYS A 92 -5.75 11.85 14.31
CA LYS A 92 -7.19 11.84 14.62
C LYS A 92 -7.98 10.90 13.70
N VAL A 93 -7.44 9.69 13.46
CA VAL A 93 -8.15 8.64 12.72
C VAL A 93 -9.37 8.19 13.52
N ASP A 94 -10.51 8.00 12.87
CA ASP A 94 -11.76 7.65 13.55
C ASP A 94 -11.78 6.19 14.01
N PHE A 95 -11.38 5.27 13.12
CA PHE A 95 -11.41 3.83 13.38
C PHE A 95 -10.09 3.17 13.02
N VAL A 96 -9.60 2.31 13.90
CA VAL A 96 -8.45 1.43 13.64
C VAL A 96 -8.91 -0.01 13.83
N TYR A 97 -8.83 -0.81 12.77
CA TYR A 97 -9.22 -2.21 12.81
C TYR A 97 -7.98 -3.11 12.73
N ILE A 98 -7.83 -3.98 13.73
CA ILE A 98 -6.71 -4.91 13.89
C ILE A 98 -7.27 -6.32 14.01
N PRO A 99 -7.65 -6.96 12.88
CA PRO A 99 -8.21 -8.31 12.90
C PRO A 99 -7.15 -9.38 13.10
N THR A 100 -7.60 -10.57 13.49
CA THR A 100 -6.84 -11.81 13.37
C THR A 100 -6.98 -12.41 11.97
N VAL A 101 -6.09 -13.37 11.64
CA VAL A 101 -6.15 -14.09 10.35
C VAL A 101 -7.49 -14.82 10.22
N ASP A 102 -7.94 -15.49 11.28
CA ASP A 102 -9.19 -16.26 11.29
C ASP A 102 -10.42 -15.38 11.05
N GLN A 103 -10.44 -14.16 11.58
CA GLN A 103 -11.53 -13.23 11.34
C GLN A 103 -11.65 -12.82 9.86
N ILE A 104 -10.52 -12.70 9.17
CA ILE A 104 -10.49 -12.28 7.76
C ILE A 104 -10.73 -13.46 6.82
N PHE A 105 -10.19 -14.65 7.14
CA PHE A 105 -10.23 -15.81 6.25
C PHE A 105 -11.23 -16.88 6.67
N LYS A 106 -12.14 -16.60 7.62
CA LYS A 106 -13.19 -17.51 8.07
C LYS A 106 -14.11 -17.97 6.92
N GLU A 107 -14.54 -17.03 6.09
CA GLU A 107 -15.41 -17.31 4.96
C GLU A 107 -14.60 -17.87 3.78
N ARG A 108 -15.07 -18.96 3.17
CA ARG A 108 -14.50 -19.47 1.93
C ARG A 108 -15.01 -18.66 0.74
N LEU A 109 -14.15 -17.87 0.13
CA LEU A 109 -14.45 -17.12 -1.09
C LEU A 109 -13.79 -17.78 -2.30
N PRO A 110 -14.35 -17.58 -3.52
CA PRO A 110 -13.71 -18.01 -4.76
C PRO A 110 -12.29 -17.44 -4.88
N LYS A 111 -11.35 -18.28 -5.36
CA LYS A 111 -9.98 -17.84 -5.58
C LYS A 111 -9.91 -16.77 -6.66
N ILE A 112 -9.21 -15.69 -6.39
CA ILE A 112 -8.91 -14.64 -7.36
C ILE A 112 -7.61 -15.03 -8.05
N LEU A 113 -7.65 -15.15 -9.39
CA LEU A 113 -6.50 -15.52 -10.21
C LEU A 113 -6.19 -14.42 -11.22
N LEU A 114 -4.91 -14.11 -11.38
CA LEU A 114 -4.46 -13.23 -12.47
C LEU A 114 -4.38 -14.00 -13.78
N ASN A 115 -4.85 -13.37 -14.85
CA ASN A 115 -4.70 -13.88 -16.20
C ASN A 115 -3.22 -13.93 -16.63
N LYS A 116 -2.90 -14.76 -17.62
CA LYS A 116 -1.52 -14.93 -18.13
C LYS A 116 -0.90 -13.60 -18.57
N SER A 117 -1.67 -12.73 -19.23
CA SER A 117 -1.25 -11.39 -19.67
C SER A 117 -0.95 -10.41 -18.54
N GLN A 118 -1.51 -10.62 -17.34
CA GLN A 118 -1.30 -9.78 -16.16
C GLN A 118 -0.04 -10.18 -15.37
N LYS A 119 0.54 -11.36 -15.63
CA LYS A 119 1.74 -11.89 -14.95
C LYS A 119 3.02 -11.29 -15.51
N ILE A 120 3.12 -9.96 -15.49
CA ILE A 120 4.25 -9.14 -15.95
C ILE A 120 4.80 -8.31 -14.79
N LEU A 121 5.97 -7.68 -14.96
CA LEU A 121 6.62 -6.84 -13.94
C LEU A 121 6.74 -7.58 -12.60
N CYS A 122 6.33 -6.96 -11.49
CA CYS A 122 6.34 -7.61 -10.16
C CYS A 122 5.58 -8.93 -10.13
N ALA A 123 4.47 -9.07 -10.86
CA ALA A 123 3.66 -10.29 -10.86
C ALA A 123 4.41 -11.50 -11.46
N LYS A 124 5.38 -11.26 -12.35
CA LYS A 124 6.25 -12.30 -12.91
C LYS A 124 7.20 -12.88 -11.84
N PHE A 125 7.71 -12.03 -10.96
CA PHE A 125 8.73 -12.38 -9.96
C PHE A 125 8.12 -12.75 -8.59
N ARG A 126 6.89 -12.32 -8.33
CA ARG A 126 6.18 -12.52 -7.06
C ARG A 126 4.91 -13.33 -7.27
N LYS A 127 5.07 -14.63 -7.58
CA LYS A 127 3.95 -15.54 -7.86
C LYS A 127 2.97 -15.58 -6.68
N GLY A 128 1.67 -15.37 -6.92
CA GLY A 128 0.62 -15.39 -5.91
C GLY A 128 0.49 -14.13 -5.05
N HIS A 129 1.45 -13.21 -5.13
CA HIS A 129 1.44 -12.00 -4.32
C HIS A 129 0.20 -11.12 -4.56
N PHE A 130 -0.09 -10.81 -5.81
CA PHE A 130 -1.22 -9.95 -6.14
C PHE A 130 -2.57 -10.63 -5.96
N GLU A 131 -2.62 -11.94 -6.18
CA GLU A 131 -3.79 -12.75 -5.85
C GLU A 131 -4.09 -12.67 -4.35
N GLY A 132 -3.07 -12.77 -3.50
CA GLY A 132 -3.20 -12.59 -2.04
C GLY A 132 -3.60 -11.16 -1.64
N VAL A 133 -3.09 -10.14 -2.34
CA VAL A 133 -3.50 -8.74 -2.10
C VAL A 133 -4.95 -8.52 -2.51
N LEU A 134 -5.36 -9.03 -3.66
CA LEU A 134 -6.74 -8.90 -4.13
C LEU A 134 -7.72 -9.63 -3.21
N ASP A 135 -7.38 -10.84 -2.77
CA ASP A 135 -8.23 -11.62 -1.86
C ASP A 135 -8.43 -10.89 -0.52
N VAL A 136 -7.37 -10.42 0.13
CA VAL A 136 -7.50 -9.72 1.41
C VAL A 136 -8.27 -8.41 1.28
N LEU A 137 -8.03 -7.63 0.22
CA LEU A 137 -8.76 -6.38 0.00
C LEU A 137 -10.21 -6.61 -0.39
N ASN A 138 -10.51 -7.66 -1.15
CA ASN A 138 -11.88 -8.11 -1.40
C ASN A 138 -12.64 -8.36 -0.09
N ARG A 139 -12.01 -9.11 0.85
CA ARG A 139 -12.58 -9.39 2.17
C ARG A 139 -12.79 -8.12 2.98
N PHE A 140 -11.79 -7.24 3.04
CA PHE A 140 -11.94 -5.98 3.75
C PHE A 140 -13.04 -5.09 3.16
N VAL A 141 -13.13 -4.97 1.84
CA VAL A 141 -14.19 -4.16 1.21
C VAL A 141 -15.58 -4.75 1.47
N ARG A 142 -15.73 -6.08 1.49
CA ARG A 142 -16.99 -6.75 1.87
C ARG A 142 -17.39 -6.45 3.32
N ILE A 143 -16.45 -6.51 4.26
CA ILE A 143 -16.71 -6.34 5.69
C ILE A 143 -16.92 -4.85 6.05
N ILE A 144 -16.10 -3.96 5.48
CA ILE A 144 -16.08 -2.53 5.83
C ILE A 144 -17.09 -1.73 5.01
N SER A 145 -17.37 -2.16 3.79
CA SER A 145 -18.22 -1.45 2.81
C SER A 145 -17.84 0.03 2.63
N PRO A 146 -16.57 0.36 2.38
CA PRO A 146 -16.12 1.75 2.32
C PRO A 146 -16.60 2.44 1.04
N LYS A 147 -16.84 3.76 1.12
CA LYS A 147 -17.09 4.60 -0.06
C LYS A 147 -15.86 4.70 -0.95
N SER A 148 -14.67 4.74 -0.31
CA SER A 148 -13.40 4.98 -1.00
C SER A 148 -12.25 4.22 -0.34
N VAL A 149 -11.32 3.71 -1.16
CA VAL A 149 -10.06 3.08 -0.75
C VAL A 149 -8.89 3.96 -1.21
N PHE A 150 -7.89 4.16 -0.35
CA PHE A 150 -6.73 5.01 -0.65
C PHE A 150 -5.46 4.17 -0.68
N MET A 151 -4.73 4.22 -1.80
CA MET A 151 -3.53 3.43 -2.04
C MET A 151 -2.37 4.30 -2.54
N GLY A 152 -1.15 3.87 -2.27
CA GLY A 152 0.06 4.58 -2.71
C GLY A 152 0.43 4.28 -4.16
N GLU A 153 0.79 5.31 -4.92
CA GLU A 153 1.33 5.21 -6.27
C GLU A 153 2.65 4.41 -6.33
N LYS A 154 3.39 4.36 -5.23
CA LYS A 154 4.66 3.60 -5.12
C LYS A 154 4.50 2.16 -5.59
N ASP A 155 3.42 1.50 -5.20
CA ASP A 155 3.10 0.12 -5.57
C ASP A 155 2.09 0.11 -6.72
N PHE A 156 2.45 0.79 -7.85
CA PHE A 156 1.52 1.12 -8.94
C PHE A 156 0.82 -0.09 -9.55
N GLN A 157 1.53 -1.20 -9.78
CA GLN A 157 0.92 -2.42 -10.31
C GLN A 157 -0.13 -2.99 -9.34
N GLN A 158 0.12 -2.92 -8.03
CA GLN A 158 -0.84 -3.29 -7.00
C GLN A 158 -2.08 -2.39 -7.05
N PHE A 159 -1.87 -1.07 -7.09
CA PHE A 159 -2.98 -0.11 -7.24
C PHE A 159 -3.81 -0.40 -8.47
N PHE A 160 -3.17 -0.63 -9.63
CA PHE A 160 -3.86 -0.92 -10.89
C PHE A 160 -4.75 -2.16 -10.80
N PHE A 161 -4.25 -3.26 -10.25
CA PHE A 161 -5.05 -4.48 -10.07
C PHE A 161 -6.19 -4.28 -9.07
N VAL A 162 -5.91 -3.64 -7.95
CA VAL A 162 -6.93 -3.38 -6.92
C VAL A 162 -8.01 -2.46 -7.44
N LYS A 163 -7.66 -1.36 -8.13
CA LYS A 163 -8.62 -0.45 -8.72
C LYS A 163 -9.57 -1.17 -9.67
N ASN A 164 -8.99 -1.91 -10.65
CA ASN A 164 -9.79 -2.61 -11.65
C ASN A 164 -10.68 -3.69 -11.00
N PHE A 165 -10.21 -4.40 -9.99
CA PHE A 165 -10.99 -5.42 -9.31
C PHE A 165 -12.10 -4.81 -8.43
N ILE A 166 -11.75 -3.85 -7.58
CA ILE A 166 -12.70 -3.29 -6.61
C ILE A 166 -13.77 -2.44 -7.32
N GLU A 167 -13.40 -1.56 -8.25
CA GLU A 167 -14.38 -0.71 -8.95
C GLU A 167 -15.30 -1.50 -9.89
N LYS A 168 -14.86 -2.68 -10.35
CA LYS A 168 -15.71 -3.60 -11.13
C LYS A 168 -16.76 -4.30 -10.27
N ASN A 169 -16.38 -4.70 -9.04
CA ASN A 169 -17.22 -5.58 -8.21
C ASN A 169 -17.99 -4.83 -7.10
N TYR A 170 -17.62 -3.58 -6.83
CA TYR A 170 -18.19 -2.78 -5.72
C TYR A 170 -18.44 -1.34 -6.14
N LYS A 171 -19.37 -0.67 -5.45
CA LYS A 171 -19.61 0.79 -5.60
C LYS A 171 -18.52 1.64 -4.91
N THR A 172 -17.38 1.04 -4.58
CA THR A 172 -16.24 1.64 -3.90
C THR A 172 -15.27 2.23 -4.91
N LYS A 173 -14.86 3.50 -4.73
CA LYS A 173 -13.82 4.14 -5.57
C LYS A 173 -12.43 3.92 -5.00
N VAL A 174 -11.44 3.70 -5.86
CA VAL A 174 -10.04 3.51 -5.45
C VAL A 174 -9.20 4.71 -5.91
N TYR A 175 -8.64 5.43 -4.94
CA TYR A 175 -7.83 6.62 -5.17
C TYR A 175 -6.35 6.31 -5.03
N VAL A 176 -5.55 6.84 -5.97
CA VAL A 176 -4.09 6.79 -5.91
C VAL A 176 -3.57 8.06 -5.23
N CYS A 177 -2.62 7.90 -4.30
CA CYS A 177 -1.94 9.01 -3.65
C CYS A 177 -0.46 9.02 -4.06
N LYS A 178 0.06 10.21 -4.34
CA LYS A 178 1.44 10.41 -4.80
C LYS A 178 2.47 9.78 -3.86
N THR A 179 3.53 9.23 -4.44
CA THR A 179 4.66 8.67 -3.71
C THR A 179 5.35 9.74 -2.85
N ILE A 180 5.41 9.51 -1.55
CA ILE A 180 6.17 10.36 -0.62
C ILE A 180 7.61 9.88 -0.57
N ARG A 181 8.55 10.81 -0.70
CA ARG A 181 9.99 10.56 -0.69
C ARG A 181 10.66 11.31 0.47
N ASP A 182 11.83 10.82 0.87
CA ASP A 182 12.68 11.51 1.83
C ASP A 182 13.61 12.55 1.17
N SER A 183 14.51 13.15 1.95
CA SER A 183 15.50 14.12 1.45
C SER A 183 16.49 13.55 0.43
N LYS A 184 16.70 12.23 0.41
CA LYS A 184 17.50 11.51 -0.59
C LYS A 184 16.71 11.03 -1.79
N MET A 185 15.45 11.47 -1.91
CA MET A 185 14.52 11.05 -2.97
C MET A 185 14.13 9.57 -2.92
N ILE A 186 14.39 8.87 -1.82
CA ILE A 186 13.99 7.48 -1.62
C ILE A 186 12.48 7.43 -1.35
N ALA A 187 11.76 6.60 -2.08
CA ALA A 187 10.35 6.33 -1.80
C ALA A 187 10.21 5.67 -0.42
N LEU A 188 9.35 6.24 0.44
CA LEU A 188 9.16 5.71 1.80
C LEU A 188 8.53 4.31 1.76
N SER A 189 9.13 3.40 2.54
CA SER A 189 8.69 2.02 2.71
C SER A 189 9.02 1.53 4.11
N SER A 190 8.15 0.69 4.68
CA SER A 190 8.43 0.03 5.97
C SER A 190 9.72 -0.81 5.91
N ARG A 191 10.09 -1.33 4.74
CA ARG A 191 11.33 -2.10 4.53
C ARG A 191 12.59 -1.25 4.49
N ASN A 192 12.50 0.07 4.38
CA ASN A 192 13.70 0.94 4.40
C ASN A 192 14.46 0.82 5.73
N ASN A 193 13.76 0.47 6.82
CA ASN A 193 14.36 0.24 8.14
C ASN A 193 15.22 -1.04 8.21
N LEU A 194 15.16 -1.89 7.20
CA LEU A 194 15.99 -3.11 7.11
C LEU A 194 17.35 -2.87 6.45
N LEU A 195 17.52 -1.70 5.83
CA LEU A 195 18.76 -1.32 5.16
C LEU A 195 19.76 -0.74 6.14
N ASN A 196 21.03 -1.10 5.98
CA ASN A 196 22.11 -0.43 6.67
C ASN A 196 22.39 0.96 6.04
N LYS A 197 23.28 1.75 6.66
CA LYS A 197 23.58 3.12 6.22
C LYS A 197 24.16 3.19 4.79
N ILE A 198 24.98 2.21 4.41
CA ILE A 198 25.61 2.14 3.08
C ILE A 198 24.53 1.83 2.03
N GLU A 199 23.74 0.78 2.26
CA GLU A 199 22.64 0.37 1.37
C GLU A 199 21.62 1.50 1.19
N TYR A 200 21.29 2.22 2.28
CA TYR A 200 20.38 3.36 2.23
C TYR A 200 20.94 4.51 1.37
N ASN A 201 22.24 4.79 1.45
CA ASN A 201 22.89 5.78 0.61
C ASN A 201 22.86 5.37 -0.88
N ILE A 202 23.20 4.11 -1.17
CA ILE A 202 23.15 3.57 -2.53
C ILE A 202 21.71 3.67 -3.09
N LEU A 203 20.71 3.31 -2.31
CA LEU A 203 19.31 3.44 -2.71
C LEU A 203 18.94 4.89 -3.05
N GLY A 204 19.45 5.87 -2.30
CA GLY A 204 19.27 7.29 -2.60
C GLY A 204 19.87 7.69 -3.93
N LEU A 205 21.11 7.27 -4.21
CA LEU A 205 21.77 7.53 -5.50
C LEU A 205 21.00 6.91 -6.67
N ILE A 206 20.58 5.64 -6.54
CA ILE A 206 19.76 4.95 -7.55
C ILE A 206 18.43 5.69 -7.76
N SER A 207 17.76 6.13 -6.68
CA SER A 207 16.50 6.85 -6.75
C SER A 207 16.62 8.15 -7.55
N ASN A 208 17.68 8.93 -7.30
CA ASN A 208 17.96 10.17 -8.01
C ASN A 208 18.24 9.90 -9.49
N GLU A 209 19.07 8.90 -9.81
CA GLU A 209 19.32 8.53 -11.20
C GLU A 209 18.03 8.13 -11.94
N LEU A 210 17.19 7.28 -11.35
CA LEU A 210 15.93 6.88 -11.96
C LEU A 210 14.98 8.06 -12.21
N ILE A 211 14.93 9.04 -11.29
CA ILE A 211 14.13 10.25 -11.48
C ILE A 211 14.66 11.09 -12.65
N ASN A 212 15.97 11.23 -12.79
CA ASN A 212 16.58 11.94 -13.91
C ASN A 212 16.35 11.22 -15.23
N PHE A 213 16.50 9.90 -15.26
CA PHE A 213 16.23 9.08 -16.43
C PHE A 213 14.78 9.14 -16.88
N LYS A 214 13.82 9.23 -15.95
CA LYS A 214 12.42 9.45 -16.29
C LYS A 214 12.24 10.65 -17.21
N LYS A 215 12.94 11.77 -16.95
CA LYS A 215 12.89 12.99 -17.79
C LYS A 215 13.43 12.72 -19.20
N ILE A 216 14.53 11.96 -19.31
CA ILE A 216 15.15 11.61 -20.60
C ILE A 216 14.23 10.71 -21.41
N ILE A 217 13.65 9.67 -20.80
CA ILE A 217 12.72 8.75 -21.47
C ILE A 217 11.48 9.50 -21.96
N TYR A 218 10.97 10.46 -21.16
CA TYR A 218 9.79 11.24 -21.54
C TYR A 218 10.02 12.08 -22.81
N LYS A 219 11.24 12.63 -22.96
CA LYS A 219 11.65 13.38 -24.15
C LYS A 219 11.93 12.49 -25.36
N ASN A 220 12.31 11.22 -25.16
CA ASN A 220 12.78 10.29 -26.20
C ASN A 220 11.95 9.00 -26.26
N ARG A 221 10.63 9.09 -26.26
CA ARG A 221 9.70 7.95 -26.16
C ARG A 221 9.95 6.85 -27.20
N LYS A 222 10.26 7.23 -28.45
CA LYS A 222 10.53 6.27 -29.56
C LYS A 222 11.75 5.38 -29.29
N GLN A 223 12.74 5.86 -28.52
CA GLN A 223 13.97 5.14 -28.19
C GLN A 223 13.97 4.59 -26.75
N SER A 224 12.83 4.64 -26.05
CA SER A 224 12.72 4.31 -24.63
C SER A 224 13.31 2.95 -24.26
N LYS A 225 13.11 1.92 -25.09
CA LYS A 225 13.65 0.57 -24.85
C LYS A 225 15.19 0.57 -24.83
N LYS A 226 15.84 1.16 -25.85
CA LYS A 226 17.30 1.26 -25.94
C LYS A 226 17.88 2.05 -24.75
N ILE A 227 17.24 3.16 -24.40
CA ILE A 227 17.64 3.99 -23.26
C ILE A 227 17.55 3.20 -21.97
N ILE A 228 16.46 2.46 -21.73
CA ILE A 228 16.26 1.64 -20.54
C ILE A 228 17.32 0.55 -20.41
N ASP A 229 17.69 -0.11 -21.52
CA ASP A 229 18.72 -1.15 -21.50
C ASP A 229 20.11 -0.57 -21.11
N ILE A 230 20.45 0.62 -21.64
CA ILE A 230 21.68 1.33 -21.25
C ILE A 230 21.65 1.69 -19.76
N ILE A 231 20.55 2.27 -19.29
CA ILE A 231 20.36 2.64 -17.88
C ILE A 231 20.51 1.43 -16.97
N LYS A 232 19.86 0.32 -17.33
CA LYS A 232 19.94 -0.92 -16.55
C LYS A 232 21.36 -1.41 -16.41
N LYS A 233 22.13 -1.44 -17.50
CA LYS A 233 23.56 -1.82 -17.50
C LYS A 233 24.39 -0.89 -16.61
N ASN A 234 24.17 0.42 -16.74
CA ASN A 234 24.90 1.43 -15.95
C ASN A 234 24.63 1.31 -14.45
N LEU A 235 23.35 1.14 -14.05
CA LEU A 235 22.99 0.96 -12.64
C LEU A 235 23.60 -0.31 -12.05
N VAL A 236 23.58 -1.44 -12.77
CA VAL A 236 24.20 -2.69 -12.31
C VAL A 236 25.71 -2.50 -12.16
N LYS A 237 26.41 -1.91 -13.14
CA LYS A 237 27.86 -1.68 -13.09
C LYS A 237 28.26 -0.71 -11.97
N LYS A 238 27.52 0.40 -11.83
CA LYS A 238 27.87 1.50 -10.91
C LYS A 238 27.61 1.14 -9.43
N PHE A 239 26.52 0.43 -9.16
CA PHE A 239 26.05 0.20 -7.80
C PHE A 239 26.13 -1.26 -7.36
N ASN A 240 26.61 -2.16 -8.21
CA ASN A 240 26.68 -3.61 -7.94
C ASN A 240 25.34 -4.19 -7.43
N VAL A 241 24.25 -3.84 -8.11
CA VAL A 241 22.90 -4.27 -7.72
C VAL A 241 22.30 -5.22 -8.75
N LYS A 242 21.45 -6.13 -8.29
CA LYS A 242 20.65 -6.98 -9.16
C LYS A 242 19.32 -6.28 -9.50
N ILE A 243 19.03 -6.14 -10.78
CA ILE A 243 17.76 -5.55 -11.26
C ILE A 243 16.91 -6.65 -11.90
N GLU A 244 15.80 -7.01 -11.28
CA GLU A 244 14.85 -7.99 -11.82
C GLU A 244 14.20 -7.47 -13.09
N TYR A 245 13.72 -6.23 -13.09
CA TYR A 245 13.18 -5.55 -14.27
C TYR A 245 13.31 -4.03 -14.14
N LEU A 246 13.40 -3.37 -15.29
CA LEU A 246 13.25 -1.92 -15.45
C LEU A 246 12.56 -1.72 -16.79
N GLU A 247 11.35 -1.18 -16.77
CA GLU A 247 10.51 -1.04 -17.95
C GLU A 247 9.75 0.29 -17.94
N CYS A 248 9.48 0.83 -19.13
CA CYS A 248 8.54 1.93 -19.33
C CYS A 248 7.34 1.40 -20.11
N ARG A 249 6.14 1.65 -19.59
CA ARG A 249 4.88 1.20 -20.20
C ARG A 249 3.90 2.36 -20.32
N ASN A 250 3.13 2.39 -21.38
CA ASN A 250 1.92 3.21 -21.46
C ASN A 250 0.84 2.53 -20.61
N ILE A 251 0.10 3.36 -19.89
CA ILE A 251 -0.97 2.93 -18.96
C ILE A 251 -2.28 3.47 -19.52
#